data_a8e593e36ca65f20063e64d2361e58d3
#
_entry.id   a8e593e36ca65f20063e64d2361e58d3
#
_cell.length_a   1.000
_cell.length_b   1.000
_cell.length_c   1.000
_cell.angle_alpha   90.00
_cell.angle_beta   90.00
_cell.angle_gamma   90.00
#
_symmetry.space_group_name_H-M   'P 1'
#
loop_
_entity.id
_entity.type
_entity.pdbx_description
1 polymer ?
#
loop_
_entity_poly.entity_id
_entity_poly.type
_entity_poly.pdbx_seq_one_letter_code
_entity_poly.pdbx_strand_id
1 'polypeptide(L)'
;MTDKQFELVGKLLLEFSNLDYLIGILLNRLLITPEYLGLTYNDQLTVMKKIIAIENAIELHKHRYDYRIIREQTLNDLTELVQKVKGIKTLRNKFAHNLWSRWTDDKIFGTKLSGKLINHKSPNRDSITITNLELKKHYEQAYELVEKANNLLDIIPTFEENIELIKRTIK
;
A
#
# COMPACT_ATOMS: atom_id res chain seq x y z
N MET A 1 -20.67 -14.60 -8.22
CA MET A 1 -19.77 -15.01 -7.11
C MET A 1 -20.63 -15.56 -6.00
N THR A 2 -20.13 -16.51 -5.20
CA THR A 2 -20.80 -16.98 -3.98
C THR A 2 -20.66 -15.92 -2.87
N ASP A 3 -21.49 -15.98 -1.82
CA ASP A 3 -21.42 -15.06 -0.67
C ASP A 3 -20.03 -15.07 -0.04
N LYS A 4 -19.42 -16.26 0.10
CA LYS A 4 -18.04 -16.42 0.60
C LYS A 4 -17.00 -15.73 -0.31
N GLN A 5 -17.18 -15.79 -1.61
CA GLN A 5 -16.29 -15.10 -2.56
C GLN A 5 -16.46 -13.58 -2.48
N PHE A 6 -17.69 -13.09 -2.35
CA PHE A 6 -17.95 -11.67 -2.13
C PHE A 6 -17.34 -11.18 -0.82
N GLU A 7 -17.48 -11.95 0.25
CA GLU A 7 -16.90 -11.65 1.55
C GLU A 7 -15.36 -11.52 1.46
N LEU A 8 -14.69 -12.51 0.87
CA LEU A 8 -13.22 -12.52 0.74
C LEU A 8 -12.71 -11.37 -0.13
N VAL A 9 -13.35 -11.11 -1.25
CA VAL A 9 -13.01 -9.99 -2.13
C VAL A 9 -13.24 -8.65 -1.43
N GLY A 10 -14.36 -8.51 -0.73
CA GLY A 10 -14.66 -7.30 0.04
C GLY A 10 -13.65 -7.03 1.14
N LYS A 11 -13.29 -8.04 1.92
CA LYS A 11 -12.24 -7.95 2.95
C LYS A 11 -10.89 -7.55 2.33
N LEU A 12 -10.48 -8.20 1.24
CA LEU A 12 -9.23 -7.89 0.56
C LEU A 12 -9.18 -6.44 0.03
N LEU A 13 -10.27 -5.96 -0.58
CA LEU A 13 -10.36 -4.58 -1.07
C LEU A 13 -10.32 -3.56 0.08
N LEU A 14 -10.94 -3.88 1.22
CA LEU A 14 -10.88 -3.04 2.40
C LEU A 14 -9.45 -2.90 2.92
N GLU A 15 -8.72 -4.02 3.03
CA GLU A 15 -7.32 -3.97 3.49
C GLU A 15 -6.40 -3.23 2.50
N PHE A 16 -6.64 -3.34 1.20
CA PHE A 16 -5.90 -2.52 0.24
C PHE A 16 -6.18 -1.02 0.39
N SER A 17 -7.40 -0.63 0.72
CA SER A 17 -7.76 0.78 0.98
C SER A 17 -7.12 1.28 2.28
N ASN A 18 -7.19 0.47 3.34
CA ASN A 18 -6.55 0.78 4.62
C ASN A 18 -5.04 0.97 4.44
N LEU A 19 -4.40 0.04 3.71
CA LEU A 19 -2.96 0.10 3.44
C LEU A 19 -2.56 1.36 2.65
N ASP A 20 -3.32 1.75 1.62
CA ASP A 20 -3.08 2.98 0.85
C ASP A 20 -3.16 4.23 1.73
N TYR A 21 -4.15 4.27 2.63
CA TYR A 21 -4.31 5.35 3.59
C TYR A 21 -3.14 5.42 4.58
N LEU A 22 -2.76 4.30 5.19
CA LEU A 22 -1.65 4.23 6.15
C LEU A 22 -0.30 4.58 5.53
N ILE A 23 -0.05 4.15 4.30
CA ILE A 23 1.13 4.56 3.51
C ILE A 23 1.15 6.09 3.30
N GLY A 24 0.00 6.72 3.12
CA GLY A 24 -0.11 8.18 3.06
C GLY A 24 0.28 8.85 4.39
N ILE A 25 -0.20 8.33 5.52
CA ILE A 25 0.15 8.87 6.86
C ILE A 25 1.64 8.66 7.16
N LEU A 26 2.19 7.48 6.88
CA LEU A 26 3.62 7.21 7.03
C LEU A 26 4.48 8.19 6.23
N LEU A 27 4.09 8.48 4.99
CA LEU A 27 4.77 9.48 4.18
C LEU A 27 4.73 10.87 4.83
N ASN A 28 3.58 11.30 5.34
CA ASN A 28 3.45 12.60 6.02
C ASN A 28 4.38 12.72 7.21
N ARG A 29 4.46 11.68 8.05
CA ARG A 29 5.33 11.67 9.23
C ARG A 29 6.81 11.71 8.84
N LEU A 30 7.20 10.98 7.80
CA LEU A 30 8.57 11.02 7.27
C LEU A 30 8.96 12.39 6.70
N LEU A 31 8.01 13.10 6.08
CA LEU A 31 8.21 14.43 5.53
C LEU A 31 8.02 15.55 6.57
N ILE A 32 7.71 15.18 7.83
CA ILE A 32 7.45 16.13 8.91
C ILE A 32 6.37 17.15 8.48
N THR A 33 5.28 16.65 7.95
CA THR A 33 4.18 17.46 7.42
C THR A 33 2.97 17.34 8.34
N PRO A 34 2.25 18.45 8.64
CA PRO A 34 0.98 18.37 9.36
C PRO A 34 0.02 17.40 8.69
N GLU A 35 -0.60 16.52 9.49
CA GLU A 35 -1.26 15.31 8.98
C GLU A 35 -2.34 15.62 7.94
N TYR A 36 -3.26 16.56 8.23
CA TYR A 36 -4.35 16.91 7.31
C TYR A 36 -3.85 17.59 6.03
N LEU A 37 -2.84 18.46 6.15
CA LEU A 37 -2.25 19.12 4.97
C LEU A 37 -1.54 18.08 4.09
N GLY A 38 -0.80 17.18 4.70
CA GLY A 38 -0.12 16.11 4.00
C GLY A 38 -1.08 15.13 3.31
N LEU A 39 -2.19 14.76 3.97
CA LEU A 39 -3.22 13.90 3.38
C LEU A 39 -3.85 14.55 2.14
N THR A 40 -4.21 15.83 2.20
CA THR A 40 -4.76 16.57 1.05
C THR A 40 -3.84 16.49 -0.18
N TYR A 41 -2.52 16.56 0.03
CA TYR A 41 -1.54 16.41 -1.04
C TYR A 41 -1.40 14.96 -1.50
N ASN A 42 -1.35 14.02 -0.56
CA ASN A 42 -1.12 12.61 -0.83
C ASN A 42 -2.31 11.90 -1.49
N ASP A 43 -3.54 12.39 -1.32
CA ASP A 43 -4.75 11.84 -1.96
C ASP A 43 -4.66 11.88 -3.49
N GLN A 44 -3.88 12.79 -4.04
CA GLN A 44 -3.63 12.90 -5.48
C GLN A 44 -2.54 11.91 -5.97
N LEU A 45 -1.83 11.26 -5.06
CA LEU A 45 -0.75 10.37 -5.40
C LEU A 45 -1.24 8.91 -5.50
N THR A 46 -0.79 8.21 -6.52
CA THR A 46 -0.93 6.75 -6.56
C THR A 46 -0.08 6.10 -5.46
N VAL A 47 -0.46 4.92 -4.99
CA VAL A 47 0.32 4.12 -4.01
C VAL A 47 1.80 4.04 -4.40
N MET A 48 2.11 3.84 -5.69
CA MET A 48 3.50 3.78 -6.13
C MET A 48 4.26 5.10 -6.01
N LYS A 49 3.60 6.23 -6.25
CA LYS A 49 4.22 7.55 -6.04
C LYS A 49 4.49 7.80 -4.56
N LYS A 50 3.55 7.41 -3.69
CA LYS A 50 3.74 7.46 -2.23
C LYS A 50 4.93 6.60 -1.80
N ILE A 51 5.02 5.36 -2.31
CA ILE A 51 6.12 4.42 -2.04
C ILE A 51 7.48 5.01 -2.45
N ILE A 52 7.60 5.55 -3.66
CA ILE A 52 8.84 6.17 -4.14
C ILE A 52 9.21 7.37 -3.26
N ALA A 53 8.23 8.17 -2.86
CA ALA A 53 8.47 9.30 -1.95
C ALA A 53 8.95 8.83 -0.56
N ILE A 54 8.40 7.73 -0.03
CA ILE A 54 8.87 7.10 1.22
C ILE A 54 10.31 6.62 1.07
N GLU A 55 10.67 5.93 -0.01
CA GLU A 55 12.04 5.47 -0.24
C GLU A 55 13.03 6.65 -0.26
N ASN A 56 12.68 7.73 -0.96
CA ASN A 56 13.49 8.94 -0.97
C ASN A 56 13.59 9.59 0.42
N ALA A 57 12.50 9.61 1.18
CA ALA A 57 12.50 10.13 2.54
C ALA A 57 13.36 9.27 3.49
N ILE A 58 13.33 7.94 3.35
CA ILE A 58 14.21 7.02 4.10
C ILE A 58 15.68 7.37 3.85
N GLU A 59 16.08 7.54 2.59
CA GLU A 59 17.45 7.90 2.24
C GLU A 59 17.84 9.30 2.80
N LEU A 60 16.90 10.25 2.79
CA LEU A 60 17.10 11.56 3.41
C LEU A 60 17.36 11.44 4.92
N HIS A 61 16.55 10.62 5.64
CA HIS A 61 16.75 10.39 7.08
C HIS A 61 18.08 9.71 7.39
N LYS A 62 18.54 8.78 6.54
CA LYS A 62 19.86 8.15 6.68
C LYS A 62 21.00 9.13 6.47
N HIS A 63 21.02 9.83 5.35
CA HIS A 63 22.18 10.62 4.92
C HIS A 63 22.20 12.05 5.44
N ARG A 64 21.04 12.68 5.62
CA ARG A 64 20.95 14.08 6.07
C ARG A 64 20.80 14.21 7.56
N TYR A 65 19.98 13.36 8.16
CA TYR A 65 19.66 13.43 9.59
C TYR A 65 20.42 12.43 10.44
N ASP A 66 21.22 11.55 9.84
CA ASP A 66 22.07 10.57 10.52
C ASP A 66 21.31 9.82 11.64
N TYR A 67 20.11 9.33 11.28
CA TYR A 67 19.19 8.59 12.16
C TYR A 67 18.72 9.33 13.44
N ARG A 68 18.95 10.65 13.53
CA ARG A 68 18.64 11.42 14.75
C ARG A 68 17.17 11.62 15.00
N ILE A 69 16.35 11.62 13.94
CA ILE A 69 14.90 11.83 14.03
C ILE A 69 14.18 10.48 14.09
N ILE A 70 14.55 9.56 13.21
CA ILE A 70 13.97 8.21 13.15
C ILE A 70 15.12 7.20 13.24
N ARG A 71 14.98 6.23 14.12
CA ARG A 71 16.01 5.22 14.39
C ARG A 71 16.22 4.33 13.16
N GLU A 72 17.44 3.86 12.98
CA GLU A 72 17.85 2.98 11.89
C GLU A 72 16.95 1.75 11.76
N GLN A 73 16.65 1.08 12.89
CA GLN A 73 15.78 -0.09 12.89
C GLN A 73 14.39 0.22 12.31
N THR A 74 13.79 1.35 12.69
CA THR A 74 12.47 1.78 12.19
C THR A 74 12.50 2.06 10.69
N LEU A 75 13.59 2.67 10.17
CA LEU A 75 13.76 2.89 8.73
C LEU A 75 13.96 1.58 7.96
N ASN A 76 14.63 0.60 8.55
CA ASN A 76 14.78 -0.74 7.97
C ASN A 76 13.43 -1.49 7.93
N ASP A 77 12.64 -1.44 9.00
CA ASP A 77 11.30 -2.03 9.06
C ASP A 77 10.35 -1.38 8.04
N LEU A 78 10.46 -0.06 7.86
CA LEU A 78 9.70 0.67 6.85
C LEU A 78 10.13 0.27 5.43
N THR A 79 11.42 0.08 5.20
CA THR A 79 11.96 -0.40 3.91
C THR A 79 11.38 -1.78 3.59
N GLU A 80 11.35 -2.68 4.57
CA GLU A 80 10.74 -4.01 4.40
C GLU A 80 9.24 -3.93 4.09
N LEU A 81 8.48 -3.09 4.82
CA LEU A 81 7.07 -2.85 4.55
C LEU A 81 6.86 -2.41 3.10
N VAL A 82 7.60 -1.39 2.66
CA VAL A 82 7.52 -0.83 1.30
C VAL A 82 7.79 -1.88 0.23
N GLN A 83 8.79 -2.74 0.41
CA GLN A 83 9.09 -3.82 -0.54
C GLN A 83 7.95 -4.85 -0.62
N LYS A 84 7.36 -5.22 0.52
CA LYS A 84 6.20 -6.13 0.55
C LYS A 84 4.97 -5.51 -0.12
N VAL A 85 4.71 -4.21 0.10
CA VAL A 85 3.60 -3.49 -0.56
C VAL A 85 3.80 -3.45 -2.08
N LYS A 86 5.03 -3.25 -2.57
CA LYS A 86 5.35 -3.37 -4.00
C LYS A 86 4.99 -4.75 -4.56
N GLY A 87 5.23 -5.80 -3.80
CA GLY A 87 4.94 -7.18 -4.20
C GLY A 87 3.45 -7.44 -4.45
N ILE A 88 2.56 -6.86 -3.66
CA ILE A 88 1.11 -7.07 -3.81
C ILE A 88 0.43 -6.10 -4.79
N LYS A 89 1.15 -5.09 -5.29
CA LYS A 89 0.60 -4.06 -6.19
C LYS A 89 -0.11 -4.63 -7.42
N THR A 90 0.51 -5.61 -8.08
CA THR A 90 -0.05 -6.19 -9.30
C THR A 90 -1.40 -6.83 -9.04
N LEU A 91 -1.52 -7.54 -7.93
CA LEU A 91 -2.77 -8.16 -7.50
C LEU A 91 -3.83 -7.09 -7.17
N ARG A 92 -3.48 -6.08 -6.38
CA ARG A 92 -4.35 -4.93 -6.06
C ARG A 92 -4.90 -4.29 -7.32
N ASN A 93 -4.05 -4.04 -8.32
CA ASN A 93 -4.48 -3.43 -9.57
C ASN A 93 -5.42 -4.36 -10.36
N LYS A 94 -5.19 -5.68 -10.35
CA LYS A 94 -6.13 -6.64 -10.95
C LYS A 94 -7.48 -6.58 -10.25
N PHE A 95 -7.52 -6.56 -8.91
CA PHE A 95 -8.77 -6.45 -8.17
C PHE A 95 -9.50 -5.12 -8.43
N ALA A 96 -8.80 -4.02 -8.58
CA ALA A 96 -9.39 -2.71 -8.84
C ALA A 96 -9.91 -2.52 -10.28
N HIS A 97 -9.34 -3.23 -11.27
CA HIS A 97 -9.58 -2.91 -12.68
C HIS A 97 -10.13 -4.08 -13.52
N ASN A 98 -10.21 -5.28 -12.98
CA ASN A 98 -10.81 -6.41 -13.67
C ASN A 98 -12.30 -6.51 -13.39
N LEU A 99 -13.05 -7.01 -14.36
CA LEU A 99 -14.40 -7.49 -14.15
C LEU A 99 -14.31 -8.91 -13.57
N TRP A 100 -14.91 -9.10 -12.42
CA TRP A 100 -14.88 -10.36 -11.69
C TRP A 100 -16.21 -11.11 -11.82
N SER A 101 -16.11 -12.40 -12.05
CA SER A 101 -17.26 -13.30 -12.12
C SER A 101 -16.97 -14.61 -11.39
N ARG A 102 -18.03 -15.34 -11.03
CA ARG A 102 -17.92 -16.71 -10.55
C ARG A 102 -17.44 -17.58 -11.71
N TRP A 103 -16.41 -18.37 -11.48
CA TRP A 103 -16.01 -19.44 -12.38
C TRP A 103 -16.55 -20.79 -11.90
N THR A 104 -16.32 -21.08 -10.62
CA THR A 104 -16.84 -22.22 -9.89
C THR A 104 -17.17 -21.79 -8.45
N ASP A 105 -17.65 -22.69 -7.61
CA ASP A 105 -17.86 -22.42 -6.18
C ASP A 105 -16.55 -22.15 -5.43
N ASP A 106 -15.43 -22.65 -5.96
CA ASP A 106 -14.09 -22.45 -5.37
C ASP A 106 -13.23 -21.46 -6.12
N LYS A 107 -13.63 -20.95 -7.29
CA LYS A 107 -12.79 -20.09 -8.12
C LYS A 107 -13.56 -18.89 -8.64
N ILE A 108 -12.91 -17.75 -8.66
CA ILE A 108 -13.35 -16.55 -9.39
C ILE A 108 -12.49 -16.32 -10.63
N PHE A 109 -13.07 -15.68 -11.61
CA PHE A 109 -12.40 -15.29 -12.86
C PHE A 109 -12.43 -13.78 -13.00
N GLY A 110 -11.27 -13.18 -13.22
CA GLY A 110 -11.11 -11.75 -13.49
C GLY A 110 -10.59 -11.51 -14.90
N THR A 111 -11.18 -10.58 -15.62
CA THR A 111 -10.72 -10.18 -16.94
C THR A 111 -10.70 -8.66 -17.08
N LYS A 112 -9.65 -8.12 -17.68
CA LYS A 112 -9.56 -6.71 -18.04
C LYS A 112 -9.99 -6.55 -19.50
N LEU A 113 -11.10 -5.83 -19.72
CA LEU A 113 -11.49 -5.42 -21.05
C LEU A 113 -10.65 -4.20 -21.44
N SER A 114 -9.63 -4.39 -22.28
CA SER A 114 -8.94 -3.27 -22.88
C SER A 114 -9.75 -2.80 -24.10
N GLY A 115 -10.18 -1.53 -24.10
CA GLY A 115 -10.87 -0.90 -25.23
C GLY A 115 -9.98 -0.69 -26.48
N LYS A 116 -8.73 -1.09 -26.43
CA LYS A 116 -7.84 -1.08 -27.59
C LYS A 116 -8.10 -2.34 -28.40
N LEU A 117 -8.95 -2.25 -29.40
CA LEU A 117 -9.00 -3.16 -30.54
C LEU A 117 -7.67 -3.04 -31.32
N ILE A 118 -6.59 -3.52 -30.72
CA ILE A 118 -5.31 -3.58 -31.41
C ILE A 118 -5.24 -4.96 -32.07
N ASN A 119 -5.42 -4.97 -33.39
CA ASN A 119 -5.30 -6.12 -34.27
C ASN A 119 -6.19 -7.34 -33.92
N HIS A 120 -7.02 -7.75 -34.86
CA HIS A 120 -7.93 -8.88 -34.81
C HIS A 120 -7.31 -10.26 -34.47
N LYS A 121 -6.03 -10.32 -34.08
CA LYS A 121 -5.29 -11.58 -33.88
C LYS A 121 -5.22 -12.10 -32.45
N SER A 122 -5.53 -11.30 -31.45
CA SER A 122 -5.78 -11.75 -30.05
C SER A 122 -6.30 -10.59 -29.25
N PRO A 123 -7.49 -10.63 -28.64
CA PRO A 123 -7.77 -9.73 -27.55
C PRO A 123 -6.74 -10.04 -26.48
N ASN A 124 -5.93 -9.06 -26.13
CA ASN A 124 -4.97 -9.17 -25.01
C ASN A 124 -5.81 -9.21 -23.72
N ARG A 125 -6.39 -10.39 -23.46
CA ARG A 125 -7.19 -10.66 -22.26
C ARG A 125 -6.21 -10.96 -21.15
N ASP A 126 -5.86 -9.94 -20.40
CA ASP A 126 -5.22 -10.15 -19.10
C ASP A 126 -6.28 -10.77 -18.17
N SER A 127 -6.39 -12.10 -18.25
CA SER A 127 -7.32 -12.87 -17.44
C SER A 127 -6.57 -13.57 -16.32
N ILE A 128 -7.24 -13.70 -15.18
CA ILE A 128 -6.70 -14.38 -14.00
C ILE A 128 -7.81 -15.23 -13.37
N THR A 129 -7.45 -16.42 -12.94
CA THR A 129 -8.31 -17.26 -12.10
C THR A 129 -7.68 -17.36 -10.72
N ILE A 130 -8.49 -17.17 -9.67
CA ILE A 130 -8.06 -17.19 -8.28
C ILE A 130 -8.99 -18.12 -7.50
N THR A 131 -8.43 -19.02 -6.71
CA THR A 131 -9.16 -19.89 -5.80
C THR A 131 -9.55 -19.16 -4.51
N ASN A 132 -10.56 -19.67 -3.79
CA ASN A 132 -10.94 -19.14 -2.48
C ASN A 132 -9.77 -19.22 -1.47
N LEU A 133 -8.92 -20.25 -1.58
CA LEU A 133 -7.74 -20.39 -0.73
C LEU A 133 -6.71 -19.30 -1.02
N GLU A 134 -6.45 -19.00 -2.30
CA GLU A 134 -5.55 -17.92 -2.71
C GLU A 134 -6.12 -16.55 -2.31
N LEU A 135 -7.44 -16.34 -2.46
CA LEU A 135 -8.10 -15.11 -1.98
C LEU A 135 -7.89 -14.92 -0.48
N LYS A 136 -8.09 -15.97 0.32
CA LYS A 136 -7.87 -15.94 1.75
C LYS A 136 -6.41 -15.59 2.08
N LYS A 137 -5.45 -16.26 1.43
CA LYS A 137 -4.02 -15.98 1.60
C LYS A 137 -3.67 -14.53 1.26
N HIS A 138 -4.22 -13.98 0.18
CA HIS A 138 -3.97 -12.59 -0.20
C HIS A 138 -4.58 -11.60 0.78
N TYR A 139 -5.77 -11.91 1.32
CA TYR A 139 -6.36 -11.12 2.39
C TYR A 139 -5.46 -11.13 3.65
N GLU A 140 -5.01 -12.31 4.09
CA GLU A 140 -4.12 -12.45 5.25
C GLU A 140 -2.82 -11.66 5.05
N GLN A 141 -2.22 -11.73 3.86
CA GLN A 141 -1.03 -10.93 3.53
C GLN A 141 -1.29 -9.42 3.58
N ALA A 142 -2.42 -8.96 3.04
CA ALA A 142 -2.78 -7.54 3.08
C ALA A 142 -3.04 -7.06 4.52
N TYR A 143 -3.74 -7.87 5.31
CA TYR A 143 -4.00 -7.61 6.72
C TYR A 143 -2.70 -7.49 7.54
N GLU A 144 -1.76 -8.43 7.38
CA GLU A 144 -0.45 -8.36 8.03
C GLU A 144 0.33 -7.08 7.69
N LEU A 145 0.20 -6.59 6.44
CA LEU A 145 0.84 -5.32 6.05
C LEU A 145 0.16 -4.10 6.67
N VAL A 146 -1.16 -4.14 6.84
CA VAL A 146 -1.92 -3.09 7.56
C VAL A 146 -1.49 -3.05 9.03
N GLU A 147 -1.41 -4.20 9.70
CA GLU A 147 -0.93 -4.29 11.09
C GLU A 147 0.51 -3.78 11.22
N LYS A 148 1.40 -4.17 10.29
CA LYS A 148 2.79 -3.68 10.29
C LYS A 148 2.86 -2.16 10.08
N ALA A 149 2.02 -1.60 9.21
CA ALA A 149 1.96 -0.16 8.98
C ALA A 149 1.45 0.59 10.23
N ASN A 150 0.43 0.08 10.92
CA ASN A 150 -0.05 0.64 12.18
C ASN A 150 1.04 0.63 13.25
N ASN A 151 1.72 -0.50 13.45
CA ASN A 151 2.82 -0.60 14.41
C ASN A 151 3.94 0.42 14.12
N LEU A 152 4.23 0.69 12.85
CA LEU A 152 5.20 1.72 12.48
C LEU A 152 4.70 3.13 12.78
N LEU A 153 3.40 3.40 12.64
CA LEU A 153 2.80 4.68 13.03
C LEU A 153 2.88 4.93 14.53
N ASP A 154 2.84 3.90 15.37
CA ASP A 154 3.01 4.04 16.82
C ASP A 154 4.46 4.41 17.21
N ILE A 155 5.44 4.15 16.33
CA ILE A 155 6.86 4.36 16.59
C ILE A 155 7.39 5.63 15.91
N ILE A 156 6.89 5.94 14.70
CA ILE A 156 7.36 7.11 13.93
C ILE A 156 6.69 8.37 14.50
N PRO A 157 7.47 9.38 14.95
CA PRO A 157 6.95 10.56 15.59
C PRO A 157 5.92 11.31 14.73
N THR A 158 4.92 11.88 15.38
CA THR A 158 3.97 12.82 14.76
C THR A 158 4.66 14.12 14.33
N PHE A 159 3.95 14.99 13.61
CA PHE A 159 4.48 16.29 13.24
C PHE A 159 4.89 17.12 14.47
N GLU A 160 4.04 17.16 15.49
CA GLU A 160 4.27 17.90 16.74
C GLU A 160 5.49 17.37 17.50
N GLU A 161 5.60 16.06 17.63
CA GLU A 161 6.74 15.39 18.27
C GLU A 161 8.04 15.64 17.50
N ASN A 162 8.01 15.61 16.17
CA ASN A 162 9.16 15.93 15.33
C ASN A 162 9.66 17.37 15.52
N ILE A 163 8.73 18.34 15.59
CA ILE A 163 9.10 19.74 15.85
C ILE A 163 9.82 19.88 17.19
N GLU A 164 9.33 19.22 18.23
CA GLU A 164 9.97 19.25 19.55
C GLU A 164 11.36 18.59 19.54
N LEU A 165 11.53 17.48 18.81
CA LEU A 165 12.83 16.85 18.62
C LEU A 165 13.82 17.77 17.89
N ILE A 166 13.40 18.41 16.81
CA ILE A 166 14.23 19.34 16.05
C ILE A 166 14.65 20.52 16.90
N LYS A 167 13.75 21.14 17.66
CA LYS A 167 14.07 22.26 18.58
C LYS A 167 15.13 21.89 19.62
N ARG A 168 15.13 20.65 20.12
CA ARG A 168 16.14 20.15 21.07
C ARG A 168 17.50 19.89 20.43
N THR A 169 17.52 19.54 19.15
CA THR A 169 18.75 19.18 18.42
C THR A 169 19.50 20.41 17.90
N ILE A 170 18.82 21.56 17.73
CA ILE A 170 19.42 22.82 17.24
C ILE A 170 20.01 23.66 18.39
N LYS A 171 19.76 23.31 19.65
CA LYS A 171 20.42 23.94 20.82
C LYS A 171 21.73 23.24 21.13
#